data_1eac984533e0749f3d2d0d1dd975cf12
#
_entry.id   1eac984533e0749f3d2d0d1dd975cf12
#
_cell.length_a   1.000
_cell.length_b   1.000
_cell.length_c   1.000
_cell.angle_alpha   90.00
_cell.angle_beta   90.00
_cell.angle_gamma   90.00
#
_symmetry.space_group_name_H-M   'P 1'
#
loop_
_entity.id
_entity.type
_entity.pdbx_description
1 polymer ?
#
loop_
_entity_poly.entity_id
_entity_poly.type
_entity_poly.pdbx_seq_one_letter_code
_entity_poly.pdbx_strand_id
1 'polypeptide(L)'
;MARMFGTDGVRGVAGSELTIELATKLGQAGAYVLTKEQEHQATIIVGCDTRISGGMLASALMAGICSVGANAIFVGVMPTPAIAYLTRKHKVDAGVVISASHNPMEFNGIKFFNGEGYKLPDEMEDEIEALIKNNMKDVVLPIGSGVGKIDYRFDLRDEYVKFMEKCVPVDLKGMKIVVDCAEGASHYTSVKALTDLGADLIAIHTDPDGTNINSNCGSTHMDELKARVVYEKAAVGLAFDGDADRMLAVDEHGNVVDGDQIMAICGNYMKSKGTLKKDTIVVTVMTNLGFTLMGQKEGIHVEKTKVGDRYVLENMRKNGYNIGGEQSGHVIFLDDNTTGDGLLSALHLLEVMVNTGKPLSELAEIMEALPQALVNAKVPNHKKEKFMEYQEIADAVADVEKKFKGEGRVLIRPSGTEPLVRVMIEGKDQKVIDEEAKKLAELITRIML
;
A
#
# COMPACT_ATOMS: atom_id res chain seq x y z
N MET A 1 -16.68 2.08 21.91
CA MET A 1 -16.81 2.53 20.52
C MET A 1 -15.69 1.88 19.73
N ALA A 2 -15.91 1.55 18.46
CA ALA A 2 -14.83 1.06 17.60
C ALA A 2 -13.75 2.14 17.49
N ARG A 3 -12.48 1.74 17.28
CA ARG A 3 -11.36 2.63 17.04
C ARG A 3 -11.61 3.40 15.74
N MET A 4 -11.31 4.70 15.72
CA MET A 4 -11.50 5.57 14.55
C MET A 4 -10.43 5.31 13.49
N PHE A 5 -9.19 5.15 13.94
CA PHE A 5 -8.08 4.80 13.06
C PHE A 5 -8.12 3.30 12.72
N GLY A 6 -8.13 3.01 11.41
CA GLY A 6 -7.87 1.67 10.88
C GLY A 6 -6.37 1.41 10.72
N THR A 7 -6.01 0.37 9.97
CA THR A 7 -4.60 0.06 9.64
C THR A 7 -3.94 1.12 8.74
N ASP A 8 -4.75 1.99 8.12
CA ASP A 8 -4.27 2.97 7.14
C ASP A 8 -5.04 4.31 7.27
N GLY A 9 -5.01 4.89 8.46
CA GLY A 9 -5.65 6.16 8.79
C GLY A 9 -7.14 6.07 9.06
N VAL A 10 -7.83 7.21 9.00
CA VAL A 10 -9.29 7.33 9.18
C VAL A 10 -9.95 7.31 7.82
N ARG A 11 -10.82 6.35 7.55
CA ARG A 11 -11.53 6.20 6.27
C ARG A 11 -13.05 6.20 6.47
N GLY A 12 -13.77 6.64 5.45
CA GLY A 12 -15.23 6.60 5.42
C GLY A 12 -15.81 7.17 4.13
N VAL A 13 -17.12 7.08 3.99
CA VAL A 13 -17.86 7.74 2.89
C VAL A 13 -17.78 9.25 3.10
N ALA A 14 -17.20 9.94 2.11
CA ALA A 14 -16.97 11.38 2.18
C ALA A 14 -18.31 12.17 2.28
N GLY A 15 -18.39 13.09 3.24
CA GLY A 15 -19.57 13.92 3.50
C GLY A 15 -20.58 13.30 4.48
N SER A 16 -20.61 11.99 4.68
CA SER A 16 -21.52 11.33 5.62
C SER A 16 -20.82 10.71 6.82
N GLU A 17 -19.71 10.02 6.62
CA GLU A 17 -18.87 9.41 7.66
C GLU A 17 -17.60 10.22 7.88
N LEU A 18 -16.88 10.52 6.81
CA LEU A 18 -15.73 11.44 6.82
C LEU A 18 -16.22 12.84 6.46
N THR A 19 -16.71 13.56 7.47
CA THR A 19 -17.31 14.89 7.32
C THR A 19 -16.26 16.01 7.40
N ILE A 20 -16.63 17.23 7.02
CA ILE A 20 -15.76 18.41 7.17
C ILE A 20 -15.45 18.71 8.63
N GLU A 21 -16.40 18.47 9.56
CA GLU A 21 -16.20 18.64 11.00
C GLU A 21 -15.16 17.64 11.52
N LEU A 22 -15.23 16.37 11.07
CA LEU A 22 -14.25 15.36 11.44
C LEU A 22 -12.87 15.69 10.85
N ALA A 23 -12.81 16.09 9.58
CA ALA A 23 -11.55 16.49 8.94
C ALA A 23 -10.90 17.69 9.66
N THR A 24 -11.70 18.69 10.07
CA THR A 24 -11.20 19.83 10.86
C THR A 24 -10.63 19.35 12.22
N LYS A 25 -11.35 18.48 12.93
CA LYS A 25 -10.89 17.93 14.21
C LYS A 25 -9.64 17.08 14.06
N LEU A 26 -9.55 16.28 12.98
CA LEU A 26 -8.35 15.51 12.67
C LEU A 26 -7.16 16.45 12.40
N GLY A 27 -7.38 17.56 11.67
CA GLY A 27 -6.35 18.58 11.45
C GLY A 27 -5.89 19.22 12.76
N GLN A 28 -6.81 19.58 13.64
CA GLN A 28 -6.50 20.13 14.97
C GLN A 28 -5.73 19.17 15.85
N ALA A 29 -6.30 17.96 16.05
CA ALA A 29 -5.72 16.97 16.97
C ALA A 29 -4.39 16.41 16.42
N GLY A 30 -4.33 16.11 15.11
CA GLY A 30 -3.11 15.63 14.47
C GLY A 30 -1.98 16.65 14.53
N ALA A 31 -2.25 17.91 14.18
CA ALA A 31 -1.25 18.97 14.31
C ALA A 31 -0.78 19.14 15.75
N TYR A 32 -1.69 19.19 16.71
CA TYR A 32 -1.36 19.35 18.12
C TYR A 32 -0.47 18.21 18.64
N VAL A 33 -0.86 16.94 18.41
CA VAL A 33 -0.12 15.77 18.89
C VAL A 33 1.27 15.69 18.27
N LEU A 34 1.38 15.94 16.97
CA LEU A 34 2.62 15.80 16.21
C LEU A 34 3.61 16.97 16.47
N THR A 35 3.12 18.09 16.99
CA THR A 35 3.93 19.32 17.08
C THR A 35 4.03 19.91 18.48
N LYS A 36 3.36 19.33 19.48
CA LYS A 36 3.32 19.86 20.88
C LYS A 36 4.68 19.97 21.56
N GLU A 37 5.68 19.23 21.11
CA GLU A 37 7.04 19.24 21.66
C GLU A 37 8.00 20.14 20.86
N GLN A 38 7.50 20.79 19.79
CA GLN A 38 8.33 21.65 18.96
C GLN A 38 8.48 23.05 19.56
N GLU A 39 9.69 23.60 19.52
CA GLU A 39 9.99 24.95 19.99
C GLU A 39 9.78 26.01 18.89
N HIS A 40 9.46 25.61 17.66
CA HIS A 40 9.20 26.45 16.51
C HIS A 40 7.76 26.33 16.04
N GLN A 41 7.31 27.28 15.21
CA GLN A 41 6.00 27.17 14.55
C GLN A 41 6.03 26.03 13.56
N ALA A 42 5.31 24.97 13.88
CA ALA A 42 5.32 23.73 13.11
C ALA A 42 4.72 23.90 11.72
N THR A 43 5.16 23.06 10.78
CA THR A 43 4.70 23.04 9.41
C THR A 43 4.31 21.62 8.98
N ILE A 44 3.15 21.48 8.34
CA ILE A 44 2.60 20.21 7.89
C ILE A 44 2.34 20.25 6.39
N ILE A 45 2.88 19.29 5.63
CA ILE A 45 2.57 19.11 4.21
C ILE A 45 1.26 18.33 4.07
N VAL A 46 0.37 18.81 3.18
CA VAL A 46 -0.92 18.19 2.88
C VAL A 46 -1.04 17.94 1.39
N GLY A 47 -1.31 16.71 0.99
CA GLY A 47 -1.63 16.34 -0.39
C GLY A 47 -2.90 15.49 -0.46
N CYS A 48 -3.41 15.26 -1.66
CA CYS A 48 -4.60 14.45 -1.87
C CYS A 48 -4.47 13.61 -3.16
N ASP A 49 -5.34 12.60 -3.31
CA ASP A 49 -5.57 11.96 -4.59
C ASP A 49 -6.56 12.78 -5.46
N THR A 50 -7.01 12.19 -6.54
CA THR A 50 -7.85 12.88 -7.55
C THR A 50 -9.34 12.94 -7.21
N ARG A 51 -9.79 12.38 -6.07
CA ARG A 51 -11.21 12.35 -5.67
C ARG A 51 -11.78 13.75 -5.55
N ILE A 52 -12.99 13.95 -6.05
CA ILE A 52 -13.70 15.25 -5.98
C ILE A 52 -13.83 15.79 -4.54
N SER A 53 -13.95 14.88 -3.56
CA SER A 53 -14.02 15.23 -2.13
C SER A 53 -12.68 15.69 -1.55
N GLY A 54 -11.55 15.48 -2.26
CA GLY A 54 -10.21 15.81 -1.79
C GLY A 54 -10.03 17.26 -1.42
N GLY A 55 -10.45 18.18 -2.31
CA GLY A 55 -10.32 19.62 -2.06
C GLY A 55 -11.13 20.13 -0.87
N MET A 56 -12.36 19.60 -0.68
CA MET A 56 -13.22 19.92 0.46
C MET A 56 -12.58 19.48 1.78
N LEU A 57 -12.12 18.23 1.83
CA LEU A 57 -11.49 17.65 3.04
C LEU A 57 -10.15 18.31 3.34
N ALA A 58 -9.34 18.64 2.31
CA ALA A 58 -8.08 19.33 2.47
C ALA A 58 -8.28 20.72 3.08
N SER A 59 -9.27 21.46 2.60
CA SER A 59 -9.58 22.79 3.12
C SER A 59 -9.99 22.74 4.60
N ALA A 60 -10.84 21.79 4.97
CA ALA A 60 -11.27 21.58 6.35
C ALA A 60 -10.11 21.15 7.27
N LEU A 61 -9.29 20.21 6.82
CA LEU A 61 -8.12 19.71 7.54
C LEU A 61 -7.10 20.84 7.78
N MET A 62 -6.76 21.61 6.72
CA MET A 62 -5.80 22.71 6.83
C MET A 62 -6.29 23.84 7.72
N ALA A 63 -7.61 24.16 7.69
CA ALA A 63 -8.19 25.11 8.63
C ALA A 63 -8.01 24.62 10.08
N GLY A 64 -8.20 23.32 10.34
CA GLY A 64 -7.91 22.69 11.63
C GLY A 64 -6.44 22.83 12.04
N ILE A 65 -5.51 22.49 11.16
CA ILE A 65 -4.06 22.62 11.38
C ILE A 65 -3.70 24.08 11.75
N CYS A 66 -4.16 25.05 10.98
CA CYS A 66 -3.85 26.45 11.20
C CYS A 66 -4.46 26.99 12.50
N SER A 67 -5.63 26.48 12.90
CA SER A 67 -6.32 26.93 14.12
C SER A 67 -5.59 26.60 15.41
N VAL A 68 -4.68 25.62 15.41
CA VAL A 68 -3.82 25.26 16.54
C VAL A 68 -2.40 25.84 16.42
N GLY A 69 -2.16 26.72 15.43
CA GLY A 69 -0.91 27.46 15.29
C GLY A 69 0.13 26.85 14.34
N ALA A 70 -0.12 25.66 13.78
CA ALA A 70 0.76 25.06 12.79
C ALA A 70 0.48 25.63 11.38
N ASN A 71 1.52 25.72 10.54
CA ASN A 71 1.38 26.07 9.14
C ASN A 71 1.00 24.82 8.32
N ALA A 72 0.24 25.03 7.24
CA ALA A 72 -0.06 23.99 6.26
C ALA A 72 0.54 24.35 4.90
N ILE A 73 1.17 23.38 4.23
CA ILE A 73 1.64 23.50 2.84
C ILE A 73 0.80 22.54 1.99
N PHE A 74 -0.08 23.07 1.14
CA PHE A 74 -0.85 22.25 0.22
C PHE A 74 -0.08 22.02 -1.08
N VAL A 75 0.15 20.75 -1.40
CA VAL A 75 0.94 20.34 -2.58
C VAL A 75 0.07 19.83 -3.74
N GLY A 76 -1.26 19.83 -3.55
CA GLY A 76 -2.22 19.38 -4.57
C GLY A 76 -2.33 17.86 -4.67
N VAL A 77 -2.58 17.39 -5.91
CA VAL A 77 -2.68 15.96 -6.19
C VAL A 77 -1.28 15.36 -6.22
N MET A 78 -1.04 14.40 -5.31
CA MET A 78 0.26 13.75 -5.11
C MET A 78 0.09 12.29 -4.69
N PRO A 79 0.96 11.38 -5.15
CA PRO A 79 1.06 10.03 -4.58
C PRO A 79 1.30 10.03 -3.07
N THR A 80 0.71 9.06 -2.38
CA THR A 80 0.95 8.87 -0.93
C THR A 80 2.43 8.82 -0.58
N PRO A 81 3.30 8.06 -1.28
CA PRO A 81 4.73 8.01 -0.99
C PRO A 81 5.46 9.35 -1.25
N ALA A 82 4.95 10.18 -2.14
CA ALA A 82 5.51 11.51 -2.37
C ALA A 82 5.36 12.42 -1.14
N ILE A 83 4.25 12.31 -0.40
CA ILE A 83 4.06 13.05 0.85
C ILE A 83 5.07 12.61 1.91
N ALA A 84 5.29 11.31 2.06
CA ALA A 84 6.30 10.78 2.97
C ALA A 84 7.72 11.29 2.62
N TYR A 85 8.07 11.28 1.34
CA TYR A 85 9.34 11.82 0.83
C TYR A 85 9.48 13.32 1.11
N LEU A 86 8.51 14.13 0.71
CA LEU A 86 8.56 15.59 0.84
C LEU A 86 8.62 16.03 2.32
N THR A 87 7.92 15.30 3.20
CA THR A 87 7.99 15.54 4.66
C THR A 87 9.42 15.44 5.15
N ARG A 88 10.14 14.38 4.80
CA ARG A 88 11.56 14.18 5.16
C ARG A 88 12.47 15.21 4.48
N LYS A 89 12.25 15.43 3.18
CA LYS A 89 13.09 16.27 2.35
C LYS A 89 13.09 17.72 2.81
N HIS A 90 11.90 18.26 3.11
CA HIS A 90 11.72 19.63 3.57
C HIS A 90 11.86 19.78 5.09
N LYS A 91 12.09 18.65 5.81
CA LYS A 91 12.23 18.64 7.28
C LYS A 91 11.06 19.34 7.98
N VAL A 92 9.86 19.10 7.47
CA VAL A 92 8.62 19.56 8.10
C VAL A 92 8.19 18.56 9.17
N ASP A 93 7.37 19.01 10.11
CA ASP A 93 7.05 18.27 11.32
C ASP A 93 6.12 17.07 11.07
N ALA A 94 5.29 17.16 10.02
CA ALA A 94 4.40 16.08 9.64
C ALA A 94 3.98 16.15 8.17
N GLY A 95 3.45 15.04 7.66
CA GLY A 95 2.79 14.96 6.37
C GLY A 95 1.38 14.38 6.51
N VAL A 96 0.46 14.81 5.67
CA VAL A 96 -0.90 14.26 5.60
C VAL A 96 -1.28 14.02 4.16
N VAL A 97 -1.84 12.84 3.88
CA VAL A 97 -2.45 12.56 2.59
C VAL A 97 -3.93 12.27 2.74
N ILE A 98 -4.72 12.82 1.81
CA ILE A 98 -6.17 12.62 1.75
C ILE A 98 -6.45 11.68 0.60
N SER A 99 -6.70 10.41 0.93
CA SER A 99 -6.96 9.33 -0.03
C SER A 99 -7.58 8.11 0.65
N ALA A 100 -8.36 7.35 -0.12
CA ALA A 100 -8.84 6.02 0.24
C ALA A 100 -8.24 4.92 -0.65
N SER A 101 -7.04 5.15 -1.24
CA SER A 101 -6.30 4.18 -2.04
C SER A 101 -7.16 3.62 -3.19
N HIS A 102 -7.38 2.30 -3.22
CA HIS A 102 -8.12 1.60 -4.27
C HIS A 102 -9.65 1.60 -4.13
N ASN A 103 -10.20 2.25 -3.09
CA ASN A 103 -11.65 2.31 -2.89
C ASN A 103 -12.33 3.14 -4.00
N PRO A 104 -13.65 2.93 -4.25
CA PRO A 104 -14.45 3.78 -5.12
C PRO A 104 -14.46 5.25 -4.70
N MET A 105 -14.90 6.15 -5.57
CA MET A 105 -14.77 7.60 -5.42
C MET A 105 -15.58 8.19 -4.25
N GLU A 106 -16.62 7.50 -3.80
CA GLU A 106 -17.45 7.89 -2.66
C GLU A 106 -16.70 7.87 -1.34
N PHE A 107 -15.68 7.02 -1.24
CA PHE A 107 -14.83 6.91 -0.05
C PHE A 107 -13.70 7.93 -0.11
N ASN A 108 -13.25 8.35 1.07
CA ASN A 108 -11.97 9.06 1.22
C ASN A 108 -11.34 8.67 2.56
N GLY A 109 -10.11 9.14 2.80
CA GLY A 109 -9.36 8.86 4.03
C GLY A 109 -8.39 9.98 4.37
N ILE A 110 -7.92 9.99 5.61
CA ILE A 110 -6.89 10.91 6.09
C ILE A 110 -5.83 10.07 6.78
N LYS A 111 -4.60 10.11 6.22
CA LYS A 111 -3.43 9.36 6.68
C LYS A 111 -2.36 10.35 7.13
N PHE A 112 -1.74 10.11 8.27
CA PHE A 112 -0.69 10.93 8.83
C PHE A 112 0.68 10.28 8.72
N PHE A 113 1.69 11.11 8.50
CA PHE A 113 3.11 10.77 8.58
C PHE A 113 3.79 11.67 9.61
N ASN A 114 4.69 11.12 10.38
CA ASN A 114 5.56 11.90 11.26
C ASN A 114 6.65 12.64 10.46
N GLY A 115 7.44 13.48 11.09
CA GLY A 115 8.51 14.25 10.43
C GLY A 115 9.60 13.40 9.76
N GLU A 116 9.70 12.12 10.12
CA GLU A 116 10.59 11.15 9.47
C GLU A 116 9.93 10.46 8.26
N GLY A 117 8.68 10.79 7.91
CA GLY A 117 7.94 10.22 6.79
C GLY A 117 7.41 8.80 7.04
N TYR A 118 7.28 8.38 8.29
CA TYR A 118 6.66 7.12 8.67
C TYR A 118 5.21 7.32 9.10
N LYS A 119 4.37 6.31 8.87
CA LYS A 119 3.01 6.26 9.44
C LYS A 119 3.08 6.35 10.97
N LEU A 120 2.02 6.90 11.58
CA LEU A 120 2.00 7.09 13.02
C LEU A 120 1.94 5.75 13.77
N PRO A 121 2.59 5.64 14.95
CA PRO A 121 2.38 4.53 15.85
C PRO A 121 0.99 4.61 16.52
N ASP A 122 0.48 3.45 16.99
CA ASP A 122 -0.86 3.34 17.59
C ASP A 122 -1.08 4.32 18.75
N GLU A 123 -0.06 4.56 19.55
CA GLU A 123 -0.12 5.45 20.70
C GLU A 123 -0.42 6.91 20.31
N MET A 124 0.15 7.37 19.19
CA MET A 124 -0.15 8.71 18.66
C MET A 124 -1.55 8.79 18.05
N GLU A 125 -1.98 7.77 17.32
CA GLU A 125 -3.34 7.68 16.77
C GLU A 125 -4.38 7.66 17.89
N ASP A 126 -4.14 6.92 18.97
CA ASP A 126 -5.00 6.85 20.15
C ASP A 126 -5.06 8.21 20.88
N GLU A 127 -3.95 8.95 20.94
CA GLU A 127 -3.93 10.29 21.52
C GLU A 127 -4.75 11.28 20.67
N ILE A 128 -4.61 11.24 19.34
CA ILE A 128 -5.43 12.04 18.41
C ILE A 128 -6.92 11.73 18.61
N GLU A 129 -7.26 10.45 18.65
CA GLU A 129 -8.65 10.01 18.87
C GLU A 129 -9.21 10.46 20.21
N ALA A 130 -8.41 10.40 21.27
CA ALA A 130 -8.81 10.87 22.61
C ALA A 130 -9.12 12.38 22.62
N LEU A 131 -8.29 13.20 21.98
CA LEU A 131 -8.53 14.64 21.83
C LEU A 131 -9.82 14.94 21.07
N ILE A 132 -10.07 14.22 19.97
CA ILE A 132 -11.30 14.38 19.18
C ILE A 132 -12.54 14.01 20.02
N LYS A 133 -12.51 12.90 20.75
CA LYS A 133 -13.61 12.44 21.65
C LYS A 133 -13.86 13.44 22.79
N ASN A 134 -12.82 14.12 23.26
CA ASN A 134 -12.92 15.17 24.28
C ASN A 134 -13.28 16.56 23.70
N ASN A 135 -13.59 16.65 22.41
CA ASN A 135 -13.87 17.90 21.69
C ASN A 135 -12.76 18.95 21.84
N MET A 136 -11.50 18.54 21.85
CA MET A 136 -10.33 19.42 21.94
C MET A 136 -10.29 20.36 23.16
N LYS A 137 -10.97 20.02 24.25
CA LYS A 137 -11.16 20.90 25.43
C LYS A 137 -9.85 21.33 26.11
N ASP A 138 -8.82 20.47 25.99
CA ASP A 138 -7.52 20.69 26.65
C ASP A 138 -6.53 21.41 25.72
N VAL A 139 -6.94 21.78 24.49
CA VAL A 139 -6.11 22.47 23.52
C VAL A 139 -6.41 23.96 23.54
N VAL A 140 -5.37 24.73 23.88
CA VAL A 140 -5.46 26.21 23.84
C VAL A 140 -5.25 26.69 22.41
N LEU A 141 -6.25 27.33 21.84
CA LEU A 141 -6.16 27.89 20.50
C LEU A 141 -5.44 29.24 20.52
N PRO A 142 -4.40 29.43 19.69
CA PRO A 142 -3.69 30.69 19.58
C PRO A 142 -4.56 31.76 18.92
N ILE A 143 -4.22 33.03 19.17
CA ILE A 143 -4.87 34.20 18.56
C ILE A 143 -3.87 35.09 17.84
N GLY A 144 -4.36 35.94 16.96
CA GLY A 144 -3.55 36.94 16.24
C GLY A 144 -2.42 36.28 15.43
N SER A 145 -1.20 36.68 15.66
CA SER A 145 0.00 36.16 14.96
C SER A 145 0.36 34.72 15.30
N GLY A 146 -0.29 34.14 16.29
CA GLY A 146 -0.10 32.72 16.63
C GLY A 146 -0.88 31.75 15.75
N VAL A 147 -1.84 32.23 14.96
CA VAL A 147 -2.57 31.40 14.00
C VAL A 147 -1.67 31.00 12.84
N GLY A 148 -1.75 29.75 12.39
CA GLY A 148 -0.97 29.26 11.25
C GLY A 148 -1.44 29.83 9.92
N LYS A 149 -0.61 29.68 8.89
CA LYS A 149 -0.92 30.09 7.52
C LYS A 149 -0.97 28.90 6.58
N ILE A 150 -1.64 29.08 5.43
CA ILE A 150 -1.66 28.09 4.34
C ILE A 150 -0.80 28.62 3.19
N ASP A 151 0.16 27.83 2.75
CA ASP A 151 0.95 28.05 1.56
C ASP A 151 0.60 26.99 0.50
N TYR A 152 0.74 27.31 -0.79
CA TYR A 152 0.45 26.40 -1.91
C TYR A 152 1.73 26.15 -2.71
N ARG A 153 2.15 24.88 -2.84
CA ARG A 153 3.41 24.48 -3.47
C ARG A 153 3.20 23.33 -4.45
N PHE A 154 2.50 23.61 -5.55
CA PHE A 154 2.25 22.61 -6.61
C PHE A 154 3.51 22.21 -7.38
N ASP A 155 4.59 22.99 -7.31
CA ASP A 155 5.89 22.73 -7.89
C ASP A 155 6.60 21.52 -7.26
N LEU A 156 6.23 21.13 -6.04
CA LEU A 156 6.88 20.01 -5.33
C LEU A 156 6.63 18.64 -5.97
N ARG A 157 5.65 18.51 -6.86
CA ARG A 157 5.45 17.28 -7.63
C ARG A 157 6.65 16.96 -8.54
N ASP A 158 7.27 17.99 -9.14
CA ASP A 158 8.45 17.81 -9.98
C ASP A 158 9.70 17.44 -9.14
N GLU A 159 9.73 17.84 -7.89
CA GLU A 159 10.80 17.44 -6.96
C GLU A 159 10.74 15.95 -6.64
N TYR A 160 9.53 15.40 -6.46
CA TYR A 160 9.35 13.96 -6.29
C TYR A 160 9.73 13.18 -7.56
N VAL A 161 9.34 13.65 -8.74
CA VAL A 161 9.74 13.04 -10.02
C VAL A 161 11.27 12.96 -10.13
N LYS A 162 11.96 14.07 -9.91
CA LYS A 162 13.44 14.11 -9.93
C LYS A 162 14.09 13.21 -8.88
N PHE A 163 13.44 13.06 -7.74
CA PHE A 163 13.91 12.12 -6.72
C PHE A 163 13.84 10.67 -7.22
N MET A 164 12.74 10.26 -7.84
CA MET A 164 12.57 8.92 -8.41
C MET A 164 13.62 8.62 -9.49
N GLU A 165 13.81 9.55 -10.44
CA GLU A 165 14.82 9.44 -11.50
C GLU A 165 16.26 9.31 -10.95
N LYS A 166 16.52 9.94 -9.81
CA LYS A 166 17.81 9.85 -9.15
C LYS A 166 18.01 8.58 -8.34
N CYS A 167 16.94 8.07 -7.70
CA CYS A 167 16.99 6.81 -6.93
C CYS A 167 17.31 5.62 -7.83
N VAL A 168 16.66 5.57 -8.99
CA VAL A 168 16.83 4.47 -9.95
C VAL A 168 17.12 5.07 -11.33
N PRO A 169 18.40 5.38 -11.63
CA PRO A 169 18.79 6.03 -12.88
C PRO A 169 18.86 5.00 -14.03
N VAL A 170 17.68 4.53 -14.47
CA VAL A 170 17.54 3.56 -15.56
C VAL A 170 17.31 4.27 -16.91
N ASP A 171 17.98 3.82 -17.98
CA ASP A 171 17.72 4.29 -19.35
C ASP A 171 16.64 3.41 -20.00
N LEU A 172 15.45 3.98 -20.19
CA LEU A 172 14.30 3.30 -20.78
C LEU A 172 14.16 3.53 -22.28
N LYS A 173 15.15 4.13 -22.92
CA LYS A 173 15.09 4.43 -24.34
C LYS A 173 14.84 3.19 -25.20
N GLY A 174 13.78 3.24 -26.00
CA GLY A 174 13.36 2.13 -26.86
C GLY A 174 12.53 1.04 -26.16
N MET A 175 12.28 1.15 -24.86
CA MET A 175 11.37 0.27 -24.15
C MET A 175 9.95 0.83 -24.25
N LYS A 176 9.05 0.08 -24.89
CA LYS A 176 7.63 0.42 -24.96
C LYS A 176 6.94 -0.04 -23.70
N ILE A 177 6.30 0.89 -23.00
CA ILE A 177 5.61 0.66 -21.72
C ILE A 177 4.17 1.15 -21.83
N VAL A 178 3.21 0.35 -21.36
CA VAL A 178 1.84 0.81 -21.12
C VAL A 178 1.68 1.09 -19.63
N VAL A 179 1.22 2.28 -19.27
CA VAL A 179 0.97 2.63 -17.87
C VAL A 179 -0.50 2.97 -17.65
N ASP A 180 -1.10 2.34 -16.64
CA ASP A 180 -2.44 2.62 -16.14
C ASP A 180 -2.31 3.37 -14.82
N CYS A 181 -2.74 4.63 -14.79
CA CYS A 181 -2.66 5.50 -13.63
C CYS A 181 -3.93 5.51 -12.77
N ALA A 182 -4.88 4.60 -13.02
CA ALA A 182 -6.12 4.45 -12.24
C ALA A 182 -6.97 5.74 -12.14
N GLU A 183 -6.81 6.70 -13.04
CA GLU A 183 -7.34 8.08 -12.89
C GLU A 183 -6.95 8.68 -11.54
N GLY A 184 -5.82 8.26 -10.99
CA GLY A 184 -5.35 8.53 -9.64
C GLY A 184 -4.16 9.49 -9.57
N ALA A 185 -3.53 9.53 -8.42
CA ALA A 185 -2.46 10.47 -8.08
C ALA A 185 -1.18 10.30 -8.90
N SER A 186 -0.99 9.14 -9.53
CA SER A 186 0.17 8.84 -10.39
C SER A 186 0.10 9.48 -11.79
N HIS A 187 -1.08 9.98 -12.23
CA HIS A 187 -1.32 10.43 -13.60
C HIS A 187 -0.30 11.45 -14.12
N TYR A 188 0.24 12.28 -13.26
CA TYR A 188 1.32 13.21 -13.63
C TYR A 188 2.70 12.65 -13.32
N THR A 189 2.94 12.19 -12.10
CA THR A 189 4.29 11.86 -11.61
C THR A 189 4.89 10.65 -12.29
N SER A 190 4.10 9.58 -12.48
CA SER A 190 4.59 8.35 -13.11
C SER A 190 4.75 8.54 -14.63
N VAL A 191 3.80 9.22 -15.28
CA VAL A 191 3.91 9.54 -16.70
C VAL A 191 5.14 10.38 -16.98
N LYS A 192 5.36 11.43 -16.17
CA LYS A 192 6.53 12.31 -16.35
C LYS A 192 7.84 11.56 -16.10
N ALA A 193 7.98 10.82 -15.00
CA ALA A 193 9.20 10.10 -14.68
C ALA A 193 9.59 9.08 -15.77
N LEU A 194 8.63 8.26 -16.23
CA LEU A 194 8.88 7.28 -17.27
C LEU A 194 9.23 7.93 -18.62
N THR A 195 8.58 9.05 -18.94
CA THR A 195 8.91 9.83 -20.16
C THR A 195 10.29 10.46 -20.09
N ASP A 196 10.64 11.10 -18.98
CA ASP A 196 11.94 11.75 -18.78
C ASP A 196 13.08 10.73 -18.79
N LEU A 197 12.84 9.48 -18.35
CA LEU A 197 13.77 8.36 -18.45
C LEU A 197 13.84 7.72 -19.86
N GLY A 198 13.05 8.23 -20.82
CA GLY A 198 13.16 7.87 -22.24
C GLY A 198 12.24 6.74 -22.73
N ALA A 199 11.27 6.30 -21.94
CA ALA A 199 10.33 5.25 -22.37
C ALA A 199 9.48 5.67 -23.58
N ASP A 200 9.20 4.71 -24.49
CA ASP A 200 8.12 4.82 -25.47
C ASP A 200 6.79 4.53 -24.75
N LEU A 201 6.21 5.59 -24.18
CA LEU A 201 5.15 5.47 -23.18
C LEU A 201 3.75 5.59 -23.79
N ILE A 202 2.88 4.62 -23.48
CA ILE A 202 1.45 4.67 -23.73
C ILE A 202 0.75 4.76 -22.39
N ALA A 203 0.20 5.94 -22.08
CA ALA A 203 -0.49 6.17 -20.82
C ALA A 203 -2.02 6.05 -21.01
N ILE A 204 -2.67 5.29 -20.13
CA ILE A 204 -4.12 5.14 -20.05
C ILE A 204 -4.60 5.55 -18.66
N HIS A 205 -5.86 5.93 -18.54
CA HIS A 205 -6.50 6.39 -17.30
C HIS A 205 -5.71 7.50 -16.61
N THR A 206 -5.43 8.56 -17.37
CA THR A 206 -4.63 9.72 -16.96
C THR A 206 -5.38 11.04 -17.03
N ASP A 207 -6.70 11.02 -17.18
CA ASP A 207 -7.57 12.20 -17.26
C ASP A 207 -8.61 12.20 -16.12
N PRO A 208 -8.17 12.40 -14.87
CA PRO A 208 -9.05 12.35 -13.71
C PRO A 208 -10.06 13.50 -13.72
N ASP A 209 -11.34 13.18 -13.59
CA ASP A 209 -12.45 14.15 -13.49
C ASP A 209 -12.96 14.34 -12.05
N GLY A 210 -12.37 13.66 -11.09
CA GLY A 210 -12.77 13.64 -9.68
C GLY A 210 -13.75 12.54 -9.30
N THR A 211 -14.37 11.87 -10.29
CA THR A 211 -15.38 10.82 -10.06
C THR A 211 -15.00 9.46 -10.65
N ASN A 212 -13.97 9.44 -11.50
CA ASN A 212 -13.55 8.24 -12.24
C ASN A 212 -12.37 7.46 -11.63
N ILE A 213 -11.82 7.89 -10.50
CA ILE A 213 -10.70 7.19 -9.83
C ILE A 213 -11.03 5.71 -9.55
N ASN A 214 -10.13 4.80 -9.91
CA ASN A 214 -10.28 3.34 -9.77
C ASN A 214 -11.50 2.73 -10.49
N SER A 215 -12.17 3.47 -11.36
CA SER A 215 -13.37 3.00 -12.04
C SER A 215 -13.02 2.09 -13.22
N ASN A 216 -13.05 0.78 -12.99
CA ASN A 216 -12.66 -0.26 -13.96
C ASN A 216 -11.23 -0.09 -14.51
N CYS A 217 -10.32 0.43 -13.71
CA CYS A 217 -8.93 0.70 -14.08
C CYS A 217 -7.97 0.47 -12.91
N GLY A 218 -6.67 0.59 -13.19
CA GLY A 218 -5.60 0.46 -12.20
C GLY A 218 -5.36 -0.96 -11.73
N SER A 219 -4.64 -1.10 -10.62
CA SER A 219 -4.15 -2.40 -10.11
C SER A 219 -5.24 -3.38 -9.68
N THR A 220 -6.48 -2.93 -9.50
CA THR A 220 -7.62 -3.80 -9.16
C THR A 220 -8.46 -4.22 -10.36
N HIS A 221 -8.27 -3.62 -11.55
CA HIS A 221 -9.00 -3.90 -12.77
C HIS A 221 -8.06 -3.83 -13.98
N MET A 222 -7.30 -4.88 -14.20
CA MET A 222 -6.16 -4.89 -15.13
C MET A 222 -6.51 -5.38 -16.55
N ASP A 223 -7.77 -5.68 -16.87
CA ASP A 223 -8.13 -6.33 -18.14
C ASP A 223 -7.83 -5.44 -19.35
N GLU A 224 -8.06 -4.12 -19.26
CA GLU A 224 -7.71 -3.20 -20.33
C GLU A 224 -6.19 -3.07 -20.49
N LEU A 225 -5.45 -2.95 -19.40
CA LEU A 225 -3.98 -2.91 -19.44
C LEU A 225 -3.41 -4.17 -20.09
N LYS A 226 -3.88 -5.36 -19.71
CA LYS A 226 -3.45 -6.65 -20.29
C LYS A 226 -3.68 -6.70 -21.81
N ALA A 227 -4.89 -6.31 -22.24
CA ALA A 227 -5.21 -6.26 -23.66
C ALA A 227 -4.35 -5.24 -24.41
N ARG A 228 -4.10 -4.07 -23.80
CA ARG A 228 -3.32 -3.00 -24.40
C ARG A 228 -1.84 -3.37 -24.54
N VAL A 229 -1.24 -4.00 -23.54
CA VAL A 229 0.14 -4.50 -23.59
C VAL A 229 0.34 -5.42 -24.79
N VAL A 230 -0.54 -6.41 -24.96
CA VAL A 230 -0.46 -7.37 -26.06
C VAL A 230 -0.70 -6.70 -27.41
N TYR A 231 -1.71 -5.81 -27.52
CA TYR A 231 -2.03 -5.10 -28.75
C TYR A 231 -0.88 -4.21 -29.24
N GLU A 232 -0.30 -3.43 -28.32
CA GLU A 232 0.80 -2.51 -28.62
C GLU A 232 2.17 -3.20 -28.72
N LYS A 233 2.23 -4.49 -28.39
CA LYS A 233 3.49 -5.25 -28.28
C LYS A 233 4.45 -4.56 -27.32
N ALA A 234 3.95 -4.09 -26.20
CA ALA A 234 4.75 -3.44 -25.18
C ALA A 234 5.60 -4.46 -24.42
N ALA A 235 6.76 -4.03 -23.94
CA ALA A 235 7.64 -4.87 -23.14
C ALA A 235 7.05 -5.15 -21.74
N VAL A 236 6.23 -4.23 -21.23
CA VAL A 236 5.64 -4.32 -19.91
C VAL A 236 4.43 -3.38 -19.79
N GLY A 237 3.47 -3.78 -18.98
CA GLY A 237 2.40 -2.92 -18.45
C GLY A 237 2.61 -2.64 -16.97
N LEU A 238 2.25 -1.45 -16.52
CA LEU A 238 2.35 -1.03 -15.12
C LEU A 238 0.99 -0.48 -14.68
N ALA A 239 0.40 -1.01 -13.62
CA ALA A 239 -0.88 -0.56 -13.08
C ALA A 239 -0.70 -0.05 -11.65
N PHE A 240 -1.04 1.21 -11.42
CA PHE A 240 -1.07 1.82 -10.10
C PHE A 240 -2.46 1.71 -9.47
N ASP A 241 -2.56 1.93 -8.16
CA ASP A 241 -3.83 2.21 -7.51
C ASP A 241 -4.04 3.73 -7.34
N GLY A 242 -5.19 4.13 -6.80
CA GLY A 242 -5.60 5.55 -6.79
C GLY A 242 -4.64 6.51 -6.11
N ASP A 243 -3.89 6.10 -5.08
CA ASP A 243 -2.87 6.93 -4.41
C ASP A 243 -1.43 6.47 -4.69
N ALA A 244 -1.27 5.50 -5.60
CA ALA A 244 0.00 5.06 -6.16
C ALA A 244 1.02 4.56 -5.13
N ASP A 245 0.57 4.05 -3.98
CA ASP A 245 1.41 3.35 -3.02
C ASP A 245 1.60 1.88 -3.41
N ARG A 246 0.86 1.41 -4.44
CA ARG A 246 0.91 0.06 -5.03
C ARG A 246 1.17 0.10 -6.51
N MET A 247 1.83 -0.95 -7.00
CA MET A 247 2.00 -1.22 -8.42
C MET A 247 1.96 -2.72 -8.70
N LEU A 248 1.19 -3.12 -9.71
CA LEU A 248 1.24 -4.45 -10.31
C LEU A 248 1.72 -4.33 -11.75
N ALA A 249 2.39 -5.35 -12.25
CA ALA A 249 2.89 -5.36 -13.61
C ALA A 249 2.15 -6.38 -14.50
N VAL A 250 2.29 -6.20 -15.81
CA VAL A 250 1.80 -7.13 -16.83
C VAL A 250 2.98 -7.43 -17.77
N ASP A 251 3.25 -8.71 -18.00
CA ASP A 251 4.29 -9.13 -18.93
C ASP A 251 3.87 -8.92 -20.40
N GLU A 252 4.80 -9.11 -21.32
CA GLU A 252 4.59 -8.93 -22.75
C GLU A 252 3.56 -9.90 -23.36
N HIS A 253 3.14 -10.92 -22.63
CA HIS A 253 2.10 -11.89 -23.00
C HIS A 253 0.72 -11.57 -22.40
N GLY A 254 0.62 -10.53 -21.57
CA GLY A 254 -0.62 -10.14 -20.87
C GLY A 254 -0.87 -10.85 -19.54
N ASN A 255 0.12 -11.54 -19.00
CA ASN A 255 0.02 -12.16 -17.68
C ASN A 255 0.33 -11.15 -16.58
N VAL A 256 -0.39 -11.23 -15.47
CA VAL A 256 -0.15 -10.38 -14.29
C VAL A 256 1.10 -10.86 -13.57
N VAL A 257 1.96 -9.92 -13.23
CA VAL A 257 3.10 -10.08 -12.31
C VAL A 257 2.77 -9.29 -11.05
N ASP A 258 2.42 -10.00 -9.99
CA ASP A 258 1.94 -9.39 -8.74
C ASP A 258 3.07 -8.94 -7.80
N GLY A 259 2.70 -8.38 -6.64
CA GLY A 259 3.67 -7.87 -5.68
C GLY A 259 4.63 -8.94 -5.15
N ASP A 260 4.18 -10.18 -5.03
CA ASP A 260 5.06 -11.28 -4.63
C ASP A 260 6.13 -11.55 -5.70
N GLN A 261 5.72 -11.64 -6.97
CA GLN A 261 6.68 -11.84 -8.07
C GLN A 261 7.60 -10.63 -8.24
N ILE A 262 7.10 -9.40 -8.09
CA ILE A 262 7.93 -8.18 -8.14
C ILE A 262 9.00 -8.21 -7.04
N MET A 263 8.62 -8.55 -5.80
CA MET A 263 9.58 -8.69 -4.69
C MET A 263 10.58 -9.82 -4.93
N ALA A 264 10.15 -10.94 -5.50
CA ALA A 264 11.03 -12.05 -5.83
C ALA A 264 12.08 -11.65 -6.88
N ILE A 265 11.66 -10.99 -7.97
CA ILE A 265 12.53 -10.51 -9.05
C ILE A 265 13.53 -9.47 -8.50
N CYS A 266 13.02 -8.41 -7.87
CA CYS A 266 13.86 -7.33 -7.35
C CYS A 266 14.80 -7.82 -6.23
N GLY A 267 14.29 -8.61 -5.28
CA GLY A 267 15.08 -9.13 -4.17
C GLY A 267 16.20 -10.08 -4.62
N ASN A 268 15.93 -10.94 -5.60
CA ASN A 268 16.96 -11.80 -6.17
C ASN A 268 18.02 -11.00 -6.92
N TYR A 269 17.61 -9.98 -7.67
CA TYR A 269 18.54 -9.06 -8.31
C TYR A 269 19.40 -8.30 -7.30
N MET A 270 18.79 -7.75 -6.24
CA MET A 270 19.50 -7.09 -5.14
C MET A 270 20.51 -8.04 -4.48
N LYS A 271 20.15 -9.31 -4.28
CA LYS A 271 21.07 -10.33 -3.76
C LYS A 271 22.25 -10.54 -4.70
N SER A 272 22.00 -10.67 -5.99
CA SER A 272 23.07 -10.83 -7.00
C SER A 272 24.06 -9.66 -7.03
N LYS A 273 23.60 -8.46 -6.63
CA LYS A 273 24.42 -7.25 -6.51
C LYS A 273 25.04 -7.06 -5.12
N GLY A 274 24.71 -7.93 -4.15
CA GLY A 274 25.17 -7.80 -2.76
C GLY A 274 24.53 -6.63 -1.99
N THR A 275 23.38 -6.14 -2.47
CA THR A 275 22.62 -5.03 -1.85
C THR A 275 21.41 -5.49 -1.02
N LEU A 276 21.01 -6.78 -1.11
CA LEU A 276 19.96 -7.34 -0.27
C LEU A 276 20.48 -7.51 1.16
N LYS A 277 20.03 -6.68 2.08
CA LYS A 277 20.49 -6.72 3.47
C LYS A 277 20.09 -8.03 4.15
N LYS A 278 21.10 -8.74 4.68
CA LYS A 278 20.95 -10.02 5.39
C LYS A 278 20.28 -11.12 4.53
N ASP A 279 20.36 -11.01 3.22
CA ASP A 279 19.68 -11.92 2.26
C ASP A 279 18.21 -12.19 2.63
N THR A 280 17.49 -11.14 3.10
CA THR A 280 16.15 -11.28 3.67
C THR A 280 15.13 -10.37 2.99
N ILE A 281 13.95 -10.93 2.67
CA ILE A 281 12.76 -10.20 2.20
C ILE A 281 11.66 -10.37 3.24
N VAL A 282 11.01 -9.26 3.63
CA VAL A 282 9.91 -9.27 4.60
C VAL A 282 8.57 -9.27 3.88
N VAL A 283 7.73 -10.25 4.17
CA VAL A 283 6.42 -10.42 3.53
C VAL A 283 5.33 -10.63 4.58
N THR A 284 4.07 -10.69 4.16
CA THR A 284 2.98 -11.06 5.08
C THR A 284 2.68 -12.57 5.02
N VAL A 285 1.90 -13.05 5.98
CA VAL A 285 1.38 -14.43 5.95
C VAL A 285 0.48 -14.70 4.74
N MET A 286 0.05 -13.67 3.99
CA MET A 286 -0.75 -13.83 2.78
C MET A 286 0.08 -14.11 1.53
N THR A 287 1.38 -13.81 1.56
CA THR A 287 2.29 -14.08 0.43
C THR A 287 2.24 -15.55 0.02
N ASN A 288 2.17 -15.80 -1.28
CA ASN A 288 2.03 -17.13 -1.86
C ASN A 288 3.14 -18.08 -1.36
N LEU A 289 2.81 -19.35 -1.15
CA LEU A 289 3.79 -20.36 -0.71
C LEU A 289 4.94 -20.49 -1.71
N GLY A 290 4.68 -20.28 -3.00
CA GLY A 290 5.72 -20.27 -4.04
C GLY A 290 6.86 -19.30 -3.74
N PHE A 291 6.58 -18.17 -3.08
CA PHE A 291 7.61 -17.23 -2.63
C PHE A 291 8.56 -17.85 -1.58
N THR A 292 8.01 -18.61 -0.65
CA THR A 292 8.83 -19.33 0.36
C THR A 292 9.70 -20.39 -0.30
N LEU A 293 9.15 -21.11 -1.27
CA LEU A 293 9.90 -22.14 -2.02
C LEU A 293 11.01 -21.49 -2.88
N MET A 294 10.71 -20.36 -3.53
CA MET A 294 11.71 -19.54 -4.23
C MET A 294 12.82 -19.11 -3.28
N GLY A 295 12.48 -18.57 -2.11
CA GLY A 295 13.46 -18.16 -1.10
C GLY A 295 14.41 -19.28 -0.70
N GLN A 296 13.89 -20.49 -0.50
CA GLN A 296 14.71 -21.69 -0.21
C GLN A 296 15.65 -22.04 -1.36
N LYS A 297 15.16 -22.00 -2.60
CA LYS A 297 15.93 -22.29 -3.80
C LYS A 297 17.05 -21.28 -4.03
N GLU A 298 16.73 -19.99 -3.91
CA GLU A 298 17.66 -18.89 -4.18
C GLU A 298 18.52 -18.50 -2.95
N GLY A 299 18.33 -19.17 -1.79
CA GLY A 299 19.04 -18.85 -0.56
C GLY A 299 18.67 -17.49 0.03
N ILE A 300 17.41 -17.06 -0.16
CA ILE A 300 16.83 -15.84 0.40
C ILE A 300 15.98 -16.20 1.61
N HIS A 301 16.23 -15.56 2.74
CA HIS A 301 15.39 -15.74 3.92
C HIS A 301 14.07 -14.97 3.74
N VAL A 302 12.95 -15.63 3.98
CA VAL A 302 11.60 -15.06 3.88
C VAL A 302 11.06 -14.86 5.28
N GLU A 303 11.08 -13.62 5.75
CA GLU A 303 10.54 -13.23 7.05
C GLU A 303 9.05 -12.90 6.92
N LYS A 304 8.20 -13.52 7.75
CA LYS A 304 6.73 -13.38 7.66
C LYS A 304 6.16 -12.57 8.81
N THR A 305 5.32 -11.60 8.48
CA THR A 305 4.59 -10.78 9.44
C THR A 305 3.08 -11.02 9.36
N LYS A 306 2.33 -10.41 10.27
CA LYS A 306 0.87 -10.27 10.15
C LYS A 306 0.53 -9.47 8.89
N VAL A 307 -0.71 -9.60 8.42
CA VAL A 307 -1.25 -8.81 7.29
C VAL A 307 -1.30 -7.33 7.66
N GLY A 308 -0.77 -6.52 6.78
CA GLY A 308 -0.71 -5.06 6.88
C GLY A 308 0.71 -4.54 6.69
N ASP A 309 0.85 -3.57 5.79
CA ASP A 309 2.11 -2.92 5.42
C ASP A 309 2.88 -2.36 6.63
N ARG A 310 2.16 -1.89 7.64
CA ARG A 310 2.73 -1.42 8.90
C ARG A 310 3.58 -2.49 9.59
N TYR A 311 3.10 -3.74 9.68
CA TYR A 311 3.86 -4.81 10.32
C TYR A 311 5.09 -5.21 9.51
N VAL A 312 5.00 -5.13 8.17
CA VAL A 312 6.14 -5.32 7.27
C VAL A 312 7.20 -4.26 7.56
N LEU A 313 6.81 -2.99 7.54
CA LEU A 313 7.72 -1.86 7.79
C LEU A 313 8.36 -1.91 9.18
N GLU A 314 7.59 -2.18 10.23
CA GLU A 314 8.09 -2.32 11.60
C GLU A 314 9.14 -3.44 11.71
N ASN A 315 8.89 -4.59 11.08
CA ASN A 315 9.84 -5.70 11.06
C ASN A 315 11.11 -5.32 10.30
N MET A 316 10.99 -4.69 9.12
CA MET A 316 12.12 -4.20 8.33
C MET A 316 13.01 -3.25 9.14
N ARG A 317 12.41 -2.25 9.77
CA ARG A 317 13.14 -1.26 10.60
C ARG A 317 13.84 -1.90 11.79
N LYS A 318 13.13 -2.75 12.52
CA LYS A 318 13.66 -3.42 13.72
C LYS A 318 14.87 -4.30 13.41
N ASN A 319 14.82 -4.99 12.29
CA ASN A 319 15.83 -6.00 11.93
C ASN A 319 16.85 -5.50 10.89
N GLY A 320 16.64 -4.31 10.33
CA GLY A 320 17.56 -3.70 9.35
C GLY A 320 17.48 -4.39 7.98
N TYR A 321 16.29 -4.78 7.53
CA TYR A 321 16.01 -5.28 6.19
C TYR A 321 15.63 -4.11 5.28
N ASN A 322 15.83 -4.25 3.96
CA ASN A 322 15.64 -3.13 3.03
C ASN A 322 14.63 -3.37 1.90
N ILE A 323 14.05 -4.56 1.81
CA ILE A 323 12.93 -4.84 0.91
C ILE A 323 11.86 -5.65 1.63
N GLY A 324 10.60 -5.33 1.40
CA GLY A 324 9.45 -6.08 1.88
C GLY A 324 8.15 -5.52 1.33
N GLY A 325 7.05 -6.23 1.52
CA GLY A 325 5.75 -5.78 1.02
C GLY A 325 4.67 -6.84 1.03
N GLU A 326 3.69 -6.63 0.18
CA GLU A 326 2.48 -7.45 0.07
C GLU A 326 2.19 -7.83 -1.39
N GLN A 327 1.52 -8.95 -1.60
CA GLN A 327 1.07 -9.42 -2.91
C GLN A 327 0.25 -8.36 -3.67
N SER A 328 -0.45 -7.47 -2.95
CA SER A 328 -1.24 -6.37 -3.53
C SER A 328 -0.41 -5.32 -4.29
N GLY A 329 0.92 -5.44 -4.29
CA GLY A 329 1.82 -4.51 -4.96
C GLY A 329 2.32 -3.36 -4.08
N HIS A 330 2.00 -3.34 -2.78
CA HIS A 330 2.59 -2.42 -1.81
C HIS A 330 3.99 -2.91 -1.44
N VAL A 331 5.01 -2.46 -2.17
CA VAL A 331 6.41 -2.87 -1.99
C VAL A 331 7.23 -1.70 -1.46
N ILE A 332 8.00 -1.98 -0.42
CA ILE A 332 8.84 -1.00 0.29
C ILE A 332 10.31 -1.27 -0.05
N PHE A 333 10.98 -0.29 -0.63
CA PHE A 333 12.44 -0.23 -0.75
C PHE A 333 12.96 0.77 0.28
N LEU A 334 13.27 0.27 1.49
CA LEU A 334 13.47 1.12 2.67
C LEU A 334 14.75 1.97 2.61
N ASP A 335 15.70 1.64 1.74
CA ASP A 335 16.87 2.48 1.50
C ASP A 335 16.52 3.76 0.72
N ASP A 336 15.41 3.75 -0.03
CA ASP A 336 14.97 4.83 -0.89
C ASP A 336 13.77 5.60 -0.31
N ASN A 337 12.69 4.88 0.07
CA ASN A 337 11.51 5.52 0.64
C ASN A 337 10.99 4.78 1.88
N THR A 338 10.22 5.47 2.73
CA THR A 338 9.77 4.99 4.06
C THR A 338 8.41 4.29 4.04
N THR A 339 7.81 4.11 2.88
CA THR A 339 6.52 3.44 2.69
C THR A 339 6.51 2.75 1.33
N GLY A 340 5.48 1.95 1.03
CA GLY A 340 5.27 1.43 -0.31
C GLY A 340 5.17 2.56 -1.32
N ASP A 341 5.80 2.35 -2.48
CA ASP A 341 5.90 3.34 -3.54
C ASP A 341 5.80 2.63 -4.89
N GLY A 342 4.65 2.82 -5.55
CA GLY A 342 4.38 2.16 -6.81
C GLY A 342 5.35 2.57 -7.92
N LEU A 343 5.70 3.86 -8.03
CA LEU A 343 6.64 4.34 -9.04
C LEU A 343 8.06 3.82 -8.78
N LEU A 344 8.50 3.83 -7.52
CA LEU A 344 9.80 3.27 -7.14
C LEU A 344 9.88 1.77 -7.45
N SER A 345 8.80 1.03 -7.13
CA SER A 345 8.69 -0.40 -7.44
C SER A 345 8.74 -0.67 -8.94
N ALA A 346 8.07 0.17 -9.74
CA ALA A 346 8.11 0.10 -11.20
C ALA A 346 9.54 0.34 -11.72
N LEU A 347 10.22 1.37 -11.22
CA LEU A 347 11.58 1.70 -11.67
C LEU A 347 12.60 0.60 -11.31
N HIS A 348 12.52 0.02 -10.10
CA HIS A 348 13.37 -1.11 -9.75
C HIS A 348 13.10 -2.35 -10.62
N LEU A 349 11.83 -2.65 -10.93
CA LEU A 349 11.50 -3.75 -11.84
C LEU A 349 12.06 -3.50 -13.25
N LEU A 350 11.90 -2.28 -13.78
CA LEU A 350 12.42 -1.88 -15.07
C LEU A 350 13.95 -1.90 -15.10
N GLU A 351 14.60 -1.51 -14.01
CA GLU A 351 16.06 -1.62 -13.86
C GLU A 351 16.53 -3.07 -14.00
N VAL A 352 15.82 -4.02 -13.39
CA VAL A 352 16.15 -5.45 -13.54
C VAL A 352 15.99 -5.89 -14.99
N MET A 353 14.89 -5.51 -15.66
CA MET A 353 14.67 -5.85 -17.08
C MET A 353 15.78 -5.30 -17.97
N VAL A 354 16.14 -4.03 -17.82
CA VAL A 354 17.19 -3.38 -18.61
C VAL A 354 18.55 -4.03 -18.36
N ASN A 355 18.94 -4.20 -17.10
CA ASN A 355 20.27 -4.69 -16.74
C ASN A 355 20.49 -6.17 -17.02
N THR A 356 19.41 -6.97 -17.07
CA THR A 356 19.49 -8.40 -17.42
C THR A 356 19.25 -8.66 -18.91
N GLY A 357 18.60 -7.73 -19.60
CA GLY A 357 18.14 -7.92 -20.98
C GLY A 357 17.05 -8.97 -21.15
N LYS A 358 16.39 -9.38 -20.06
CA LYS A 358 15.36 -10.41 -20.05
C LYS A 358 13.96 -9.81 -20.10
N PRO A 359 13.02 -10.43 -20.85
CA PRO A 359 11.61 -10.06 -20.78
C PRO A 359 11.03 -10.35 -19.40
N LEU A 360 9.93 -9.66 -19.06
CA LEU A 360 9.32 -9.80 -17.74
C LEU A 360 8.77 -11.20 -17.50
N SER A 361 8.24 -11.86 -18.52
CA SER A 361 7.77 -13.25 -18.42
C SER A 361 8.86 -14.21 -17.95
N GLU A 362 10.09 -14.09 -18.50
CA GLU A 362 11.23 -14.92 -18.07
C GLU A 362 11.69 -14.58 -16.63
N LEU A 363 11.67 -13.31 -16.26
CA LEU A 363 12.01 -12.90 -14.90
C LEU A 363 11.00 -13.41 -13.87
N ALA A 364 9.71 -13.48 -14.23
CA ALA A 364 8.65 -13.96 -13.38
C ALA A 364 8.72 -15.47 -13.10
N GLU A 365 9.39 -16.25 -13.94
CA GLU A 365 9.62 -17.70 -13.73
C GLU A 365 10.45 -18.01 -12.47
N ILE A 366 11.07 -17.01 -11.85
CA ILE A 366 11.80 -17.18 -10.58
C ILE A 366 10.89 -17.73 -9.47
N MET A 367 9.61 -17.40 -9.52
CA MET A 367 8.61 -17.81 -8.55
C MET A 367 7.40 -18.44 -9.25
N GLU A 368 7.17 -19.71 -9.01
CA GLU A 368 5.93 -20.39 -9.40
C GLU A 368 4.83 -20.06 -8.39
N ALA A 369 3.83 -19.27 -8.80
CA ALA A 369 2.67 -19.00 -7.97
C ALA A 369 1.78 -20.25 -7.87
N LEU A 370 1.62 -20.77 -6.65
CA LEU A 370 0.73 -21.92 -6.43
C LEU A 370 -0.74 -21.49 -6.49
N PRO A 371 -1.61 -22.31 -7.09
CA PRO A 371 -3.05 -22.12 -7.01
C PRO A 371 -3.55 -21.93 -5.58
N GLN A 372 -4.58 -21.08 -5.40
CA GLN A 372 -5.20 -20.79 -4.11
C GLN A 372 -6.70 -21.08 -4.14
N ALA A 373 -7.23 -21.64 -3.06
CA ALA A 373 -8.65 -21.76 -2.77
C ALA A 373 -8.98 -20.94 -1.53
N LEU A 374 -9.97 -20.05 -1.62
CA LEU A 374 -10.44 -19.22 -0.50
C LEU A 374 -11.93 -19.47 -0.27
N VAL A 375 -12.27 -20.01 0.91
CA VAL A 375 -13.65 -20.30 1.30
C VAL A 375 -13.96 -19.64 2.65
N ASN A 376 -15.13 -19.01 2.75
CA ASN A 376 -15.57 -18.36 3.98
C ASN A 376 -16.43 -19.31 4.82
N ALA A 377 -16.04 -19.54 6.06
CA ALA A 377 -16.83 -20.23 7.07
C ALA A 377 -17.64 -19.23 7.91
N LYS A 378 -18.95 -19.36 7.97
CA LYS A 378 -19.80 -18.48 8.81
C LYS A 378 -19.59 -18.79 10.28
N VAL A 379 -19.21 -17.78 11.06
CA VAL A 379 -18.90 -17.92 12.48
C VAL A 379 -19.34 -16.66 13.22
N PRO A 380 -20.05 -16.74 14.36
CA PRO A 380 -20.44 -15.58 15.16
C PRO A 380 -19.20 -14.77 15.60
N ASN A 381 -19.30 -13.44 15.60
CA ASN A 381 -18.17 -12.54 15.92
C ASN A 381 -17.50 -12.85 17.26
N HIS A 382 -18.27 -13.22 18.29
CA HIS A 382 -17.75 -13.51 19.63
C HIS A 382 -17.00 -14.84 19.74
N LYS A 383 -17.09 -15.72 18.72
CA LYS A 383 -16.42 -17.02 18.68
C LYS A 383 -15.26 -17.07 17.67
N LYS A 384 -15.25 -16.19 16.67
CA LYS A 384 -14.36 -16.33 15.49
C LYS A 384 -12.88 -16.41 15.82
N GLU A 385 -12.42 -15.78 16.89
CA GLU A 385 -10.99 -15.83 17.31
C GLU A 385 -10.60 -17.18 17.94
N LYS A 386 -11.60 -17.99 18.33
CA LYS A 386 -11.40 -19.23 19.10
C LYS A 386 -11.46 -20.49 18.25
N PHE A 387 -11.48 -20.39 16.92
CA PHE A 387 -11.69 -21.56 16.05
C PHE A 387 -10.65 -22.66 16.26
N MET A 388 -9.39 -22.32 16.55
CA MET A 388 -8.32 -23.28 16.83
C MET A 388 -8.37 -23.92 18.24
N GLU A 389 -9.23 -23.43 19.13
CA GLU A 389 -9.45 -24.06 20.45
C GLU A 389 -10.27 -25.35 20.35
N TYR A 390 -10.95 -25.55 19.21
CA TYR A 390 -11.72 -26.77 18.94
C TYR A 390 -10.80 -27.84 18.36
N GLN A 391 -10.58 -28.93 19.13
CA GLN A 391 -9.64 -30.02 18.76
C GLN A 391 -9.97 -30.63 17.39
N GLU A 392 -11.25 -30.84 17.06
CA GLU A 392 -11.69 -31.39 15.77
C GLU A 392 -11.27 -30.51 14.59
N ILE A 393 -11.27 -29.18 14.76
CA ILE A 393 -10.81 -28.24 13.74
C ILE A 393 -9.27 -28.29 13.63
N ALA A 394 -8.57 -28.29 14.76
CA ALA A 394 -7.12 -28.34 14.79
C ALA A 394 -6.58 -29.65 14.15
N ASP A 395 -7.21 -30.78 14.44
CA ASP A 395 -6.84 -32.06 13.86
C ASP A 395 -7.08 -32.09 12.35
N ALA A 396 -8.24 -31.59 11.88
CA ALA A 396 -8.56 -31.52 10.46
C ALA A 396 -7.56 -30.61 9.69
N VAL A 397 -7.15 -29.48 10.26
CA VAL A 397 -6.12 -28.60 9.68
C VAL A 397 -4.80 -29.35 9.56
N ALA A 398 -4.35 -30.03 10.64
CA ALA A 398 -3.10 -30.80 10.64
C ALA A 398 -3.12 -31.96 9.63
N ASP A 399 -4.27 -32.59 9.42
CA ASP A 399 -4.40 -33.67 8.43
C ASP A 399 -4.30 -33.14 6.99
N VAL A 400 -4.89 -31.98 6.70
CA VAL A 400 -4.75 -31.33 5.39
C VAL A 400 -3.30 -30.90 5.15
N GLU A 401 -2.61 -30.30 6.13
CA GLU A 401 -1.19 -29.93 6.01
C GLU A 401 -0.29 -31.15 5.74
N LYS A 402 -0.52 -32.25 6.44
CA LYS A 402 0.21 -33.51 6.21
C LYS A 402 -0.02 -34.07 4.79
N LYS A 403 -1.23 -33.90 4.24
CA LYS A 403 -1.58 -34.35 2.90
C LYS A 403 -0.73 -33.67 1.83
N PHE A 404 -0.41 -32.38 2.01
CA PHE A 404 0.38 -31.62 1.06
C PHE A 404 1.90 -31.82 1.16
N LYS A 405 2.40 -32.43 2.22
CA LYS A 405 3.84 -32.78 2.41
C LYS A 405 4.82 -31.60 2.18
N GLY A 406 4.43 -30.38 2.50
CA GLY A 406 5.22 -29.18 2.28
C GLY A 406 5.04 -28.52 0.90
N GLU A 407 4.29 -29.13 -0.02
CA GLU A 407 3.94 -28.55 -1.33
C GLU A 407 2.59 -27.81 -1.34
N GLY A 408 2.07 -27.51 -0.17
CA GLY A 408 0.87 -26.75 0.08
C GLY A 408 0.81 -26.26 1.51
N ARG A 409 -0.12 -25.38 1.80
CA ARG A 409 -0.36 -24.88 3.16
C ARG A 409 -1.84 -24.57 3.41
N VAL A 410 -2.20 -24.55 4.68
CA VAL A 410 -3.50 -24.10 5.15
C VAL A 410 -3.29 -22.81 5.94
N LEU A 411 -4.05 -21.76 5.60
CA LEU A 411 -4.08 -20.51 6.36
C LEU A 411 -5.53 -20.19 6.72
N ILE A 412 -5.82 -20.19 8.01
CA ILE A 412 -7.16 -19.87 8.51
C ILE A 412 -7.06 -18.59 9.36
N ARG A 413 -7.96 -17.64 9.09
CA ARG A 413 -7.98 -16.39 9.84
C ARG A 413 -9.38 -15.83 10.04
N PRO A 414 -9.69 -15.23 11.19
CA PRO A 414 -10.93 -14.51 11.37
C PRO A 414 -10.97 -13.25 10.50
N SER A 415 -12.18 -12.90 10.03
CA SER A 415 -12.39 -11.60 9.35
C SER A 415 -12.41 -10.49 10.40
N GLY A 416 -11.74 -9.38 10.12
CA GLY A 416 -11.74 -8.20 10.99
C GLY A 416 -13.14 -7.60 11.16
N THR A 417 -13.92 -7.55 10.09
CA THR A 417 -15.19 -6.83 10.01
C THR A 417 -16.42 -7.73 9.95
N GLU A 418 -16.31 -8.91 9.37
CA GLU A 418 -17.44 -9.79 9.08
C GLU A 418 -17.53 -10.97 10.07
N PRO A 419 -18.74 -11.54 10.31
CA PRO A 419 -18.95 -12.71 11.18
C PRO A 419 -18.55 -14.01 10.44
N LEU A 420 -17.28 -14.13 10.09
CA LEU A 420 -16.76 -15.29 9.38
C LEU A 420 -15.27 -15.54 9.67
N VAL A 421 -14.84 -16.75 9.38
CA VAL A 421 -13.43 -17.18 9.34
C VAL A 421 -13.11 -17.54 7.90
N ARG A 422 -11.98 -17.03 7.39
CA ARG A 422 -11.49 -17.28 6.02
C ARG A 422 -10.56 -18.48 6.04
N VAL A 423 -10.90 -19.50 5.25
CA VAL A 423 -10.07 -20.69 5.03
C VAL A 423 -9.41 -20.53 3.67
N MET A 424 -8.09 -20.41 3.66
CA MET A 424 -7.28 -20.36 2.46
C MET A 424 -6.39 -21.62 2.41
N ILE A 425 -6.38 -22.29 1.27
CA ILE A 425 -5.48 -23.41 1.00
C ILE A 425 -4.72 -23.13 -0.28
N GLU A 426 -3.43 -23.36 -0.27
CA GLU A 426 -2.56 -23.31 -1.43
C GLU A 426 -2.00 -24.72 -1.72
N GLY A 427 -1.82 -25.03 -2.99
CA GLY A 427 -1.26 -26.30 -3.43
C GLY A 427 -1.27 -26.41 -4.96
N LYS A 428 -0.59 -27.42 -5.49
CA LYS A 428 -0.39 -27.60 -6.94
C LYS A 428 -1.65 -27.97 -7.71
N ASP A 429 -2.60 -28.66 -7.09
CA ASP A 429 -3.83 -29.13 -7.75
C ASP A 429 -5.04 -28.31 -7.27
N GLN A 430 -5.59 -27.48 -8.15
CA GLN A 430 -6.73 -26.59 -7.87
C GLN A 430 -7.95 -27.38 -7.36
N LYS A 431 -8.27 -28.53 -7.95
CA LYS A 431 -9.44 -29.32 -7.54
C LYS A 431 -9.29 -29.85 -6.11
N VAL A 432 -8.08 -30.32 -5.79
CA VAL A 432 -7.79 -30.85 -4.45
C VAL A 432 -7.90 -29.74 -3.40
N ILE A 433 -7.33 -28.57 -3.66
CA ILE A 433 -7.38 -27.47 -2.68
C ILE A 433 -8.79 -26.90 -2.54
N ASP A 434 -9.59 -26.82 -3.62
CA ASP A 434 -10.99 -26.39 -3.57
C ASP A 434 -11.84 -27.33 -2.69
N GLU A 435 -11.67 -28.66 -2.87
CA GLU A 435 -12.38 -29.65 -2.07
C GLU A 435 -12.00 -29.57 -0.58
N GLU A 436 -10.71 -29.50 -0.28
CA GLU A 436 -10.23 -29.45 1.11
C GLU A 436 -10.61 -28.12 1.79
N ALA A 437 -10.54 -26.99 1.09
CA ALA A 437 -10.96 -25.69 1.62
C ALA A 437 -12.47 -25.67 1.95
N LYS A 438 -13.28 -26.27 1.08
CA LYS A 438 -14.72 -26.41 1.29
C LYS A 438 -15.03 -27.28 2.49
N LYS A 439 -14.39 -28.47 2.61
CA LYS A 439 -14.56 -29.38 3.75
C LYS A 439 -14.20 -28.71 5.08
N LEU A 440 -13.05 -28.00 5.12
CA LEU A 440 -12.66 -27.29 6.35
C LEU A 440 -13.61 -26.14 6.70
N ALA A 441 -14.07 -25.37 5.72
CA ALA A 441 -15.03 -24.28 5.96
C ALA A 441 -16.39 -24.80 6.43
N GLU A 442 -16.88 -25.91 5.88
CA GLU A 442 -18.10 -26.60 6.34
C GLU A 442 -17.95 -27.16 7.76
N LEU A 443 -16.80 -27.77 8.07
CA LEU A 443 -16.49 -28.27 9.42
C LEU A 443 -16.49 -27.12 10.45
N ILE A 444 -15.77 -26.02 10.17
CA ILE A 444 -15.69 -24.85 11.04
C ILE A 444 -17.11 -24.25 11.24
N THR A 445 -17.87 -24.10 10.17
CA THR A 445 -19.23 -23.61 10.25
C THR A 445 -20.12 -24.50 11.14
N ARG A 446 -20.04 -25.82 10.97
CA ARG A 446 -20.83 -26.79 11.75
C ARG A 446 -20.51 -26.76 13.25
N ILE A 447 -19.23 -26.62 13.60
CA ILE A 447 -18.77 -26.67 15.00
C ILE A 447 -19.03 -25.33 15.71
N MET A 448 -18.98 -24.22 15.00
CA MET A 448 -18.96 -22.89 15.60
C MET A 448 -20.31 -22.15 15.51
N LEU A 449 -21.24 -22.54 14.65
CA LEU A 449 -22.63 -22.05 14.67
C LEU A 449 -23.40 -22.66 15.83
#